data_605190a9539a74be6f9ec82036cafa77
#
_entry.id   605190a9539a74be6f9ec82036cafa77
#
_cell.length_a   1.000
_cell.length_b   1.000
_cell.length_c   1.000
_cell.angle_alpha   90.00
_cell.angle_beta   90.00
_cell.angle_gamma   90.00
#
_symmetry.space_group_name_H-M   'P 1'
#
loop_
_entity.id
_entity.type
_entity.pdbx_description
1 polymer ?
#
loop_
_entity_poly.entity_id
_entity_poly.type
_entity_poly.pdbx_seq_one_letter_code
_entity_poly.pdbx_strand_id
1 'polypeptide(L)'
;YEQIQVKTFNQNNTTPLFAICDVSSSMQFGSKQRKLELAMHISASIAYSAHGMGDLFSLIAYNNHVIEDLTLPLSHHVFNSLEVIDQLNNYQSKLAGSEGVADVPMYLSQHRSLVFWISDFHMPLELIERTLNAMSAHQVVPIVLWDDREHKNLPQFGFGNLIDPETGLARTLFFRKSLRDQFIEAFNRRREALDHLFLKFDYPPLYLQGEFKPEALTNYFEQYT
;
A
#
# COMPACT_ATOMS: atom_id res chain seq x y z
N TYR A 1 -13.75 -50.02 32.37
CA TYR A 1 -12.83 -49.35 31.43
C TYR A 1 -13.35 -47.94 31.16
N GLU A 2 -12.74 -46.94 31.80
CA GLU A 2 -13.01 -45.53 31.49
C GLU A 2 -12.32 -45.16 30.17
N GLN A 3 -13.11 -44.79 29.17
CA GLN A 3 -12.59 -44.20 27.93
C GLN A 3 -12.25 -42.75 28.18
N ILE A 4 -10.96 -42.41 28.19
CA ILE A 4 -10.48 -41.02 28.20
C ILE A 4 -10.79 -40.43 26.85
N GLN A 5 -11.78 -39.53 26.75
CA GLN A 5 -12.03 -38.72 25.58
C GLN A 5 -11.12 -37.48 25.63
N VAL A 6 -10.09 -37.44 24.80
CA VAL A 6 -9.27 -36.25 24.60
C VAL A 6 -10.00 -35.34 23.64
N LYS A 7 -10.51 -34.21 24.15
CA LYS A 7 -10.97 -33.11 23.29
C LYS A 7 -9.78 -32.39 22.72
N THR A 8 -9.43 -32.70 21.47
CA THR A 8 -8.50 -31.87 20.68
C THR A 8 -9.24 -30.59 20.29
N PHE A 9 -8.86 -29.49 20.91
CA PHE A 9 -9.23 -28.15 20.40
C PHE A 9 -8.28 -27.83 19.26
N ASN A 10 -8.79 -27.79 18.03
CA ASN A 10 -8.13 -27.06 16.96
C ASN A 10 -8.17 -25.59 17.35
N GLN A 11 -7.07 -25.06 17.81
CA GLN A 11 -6.88 -23.63 17.95
C GLN A 11 -6.84 -23.10 16.52
N ASN A 12 -7.95 -22.54 16.04
CA ASN A 12 -7.94 -21.72 14.85
C ASN A 12 -7.06 -20.52 15.19
N ASN A 13 -5.79 -20.55 14.81
CA ASN A 13 -4.91 -19.41 14.90
C ASN A 13 -5.40 -18.40 13.83
N THR A 14 -6.26 -17.48 14.26
CA THR A 14 -6.66 -16.35 13.43
C THR A 14 -5.44 -15.47 13.22
N THR A 15 -5.08 -15.22 11.97
CA THR A 15 -3.97 -14.34 11.63
C THR A 15 -4.51 -12.91 11.49
N PRO A 16 -3.99 -11.93 12.24
CA PRO A 16 -4.36 -10.54 12.01
C PRO A 16 -3.81 -10.05 10.68
N LEU A 17 -4.68 -9.53 9.81
CA LEU A 17 -4.33 -8.90 8.54
C LEU A 17 -4.53 -7.40 8.65
N PHE A 18 -3.52 -6.64 8.23
CA PHE A 18 -3.56 -5.18 8.19
C PHE A 18 -3.39 -4.68 6.76
N ALA A 19 -4.26 -3.79 6.32
CA ALA A 19 -4.04 -2.96 5.15
C ALA A 19 -3.62 -1.56 5.62
N ILE A 20 -2.39 -1.16 5.33
CA ILE A 20 -1.86 0.17 5.61
C ILE A 20 -1.93 0.95 4.30
N CYS A 21 -2.77 1.97 4.26
CA CYS A 21 -3.07 2.71 3.04
C CYS A 21 -2.55 4.14 3.11
N ASP A 22 -1.66 4.47 2.20
CA ASP A 22 -1.30 5.84 1.91
C ASP A 22 -2.48 6.55 1.23
N VAL A 23 -2.93 7.65 1.81
CA VAL A 23 -4.00 8.50 1.27
C VAL A 23 -3.52 9.93 1.04
N SER A 24 -2.21 10.13 0.90
CA SER A 24 -1.60 11.42 0.57
C SER A 24 -2.08 11.94 -0.79
N SER A 25 -1.76 13.19 -1.07
CA SER A 25 -2.20 13.84 -2.31
C SER A 25 -1.67 13.14 -3.57
N SER A 26 -0.48 12.52 -3.51
CA SER A 26 0.08 11.76 -4.64
C SER A 26 -0.77 10.56 -5.05
N MET A 27 -1.52 9.98 -4.11
CA MET A 27 -2.45 8.87 -4.36
C MET A 27 -3.74 9.29 -5.07
N GLN A 28 -4.04 10.59 -5.15
CA GLN A 28 -5.22 11.10 -5.89
C GLN A 28 -5.02 11.07 -7.41
N PHE A 29 -3.79 10.85 -7.88
CA PHE A 29 -3.47 10.84 -9.30
C PHE A 29 -3.48 9.42 -9.87
N GLY A 30 -3.71 9.34 -11.17
CA GLY A 30 -3.68 8.12 -11.96
C GLY A 30 -4.21 8.38 -13.36
N SER A 31 -3.75 7.60 -14.34
CA SER A 31 -4.11 7.80 -15.76
C SER A 31 -5.46 7.23 -16.15
N LYS A 32 -5.75 6.03 -15.70
CA LYS A 32 -7.02 5.32 -15.95
C LYS A 32 -7.89 5.31 -14.70
N GLN A 33 -7.26 5.15 -13.57
CA GLN A 33 -7.87 5.05 -12.26
C GLN A 33 -6.94 5.74 -11.27
N ARG A 34 -7.49 6.40 -10.24
CA ARG A 34 -6.67 6.99 -9.18
C ARG A 34 -5.96 5.89 -8.40
N LYS A 35 -4.70 6.12 -7.99
CA LYS A 35 -3.96 5.17 -7.14
C LYS A 35 -4.72 4.86 -5.85
N LEU A 36 -5.39 5.86 -5.27
CA LEU A 36 -6.24 5.67 -4.09
C LEU A 36 -7.39 4.67 -4.35
N GLU A 37 -8.09 4.81 -5.47
CA GLU A 37 -9.17 3.89 -5.85
C GLU A 37 -8.64 2.46 -6.03
N LEU A 38 -7.46 2.32 -6.63
CA LEU A 38 -6.77 1.04 -6.76
C LEU A 38 -6.43 0.46 -5.38
N ALA A 39 -5.89 1.29 -4.45
CA ALA A 39 -5.61 0.89 -3.08
C ALA A 39 -6.87 0.40 -2.34
N MET A 40 -8.02 1.06 -2.57
CA MET A 40 -9.30 0.66 -1.97
C MET A 40 -9.81 -0.67 -2.52
N HIS A 41 -9.67 -0.92 -3.82
CA HIS A 41 -10.01 -2.22 -4.41
C HIS A 41 -9.14 -3.36 -3.85
N ILE A 42 -7.84 -3.12 -3.68
CA ILE A 42 -6.92 -4.07 -3.07
C ILE A 42 -7.33 -4.35 -1.61
N SER A 43 -7.57 -3.29 -0.83
CA SER A 43 -7.98 -3.41 0.57
C SER A 43 -9.30 -4.15 0.74
N ALA A 44 -10.29 -3.90 -0.15
CA ALA A 44 -11.56 -4.62 -0.16
C ALA A 44 -11.37 -6.12 -0.46
N SER A 45 -10.48 -6.45 -1.42
CA SER A 45 -10.17 -7.84 -1.76
C SER A 45 -9.50 -8.57 -0.57
N ILE A 46 -8.57 -7.91 0.12
CA ILE A 46 -7.91 -8.45 1.31
C ILE A 46 -8.93 -8.65 2.45
N ALA A 47 -9.77 -7.65 2.71
CA ALA A 47 -10.81 -7.72 3.73
C ALA A 47 -11.79 -8.87 3.48
N TYR A 48 -12.22 -9.03 2.23
CA TYR A 48 -13.12 -10.11 1.84
C TYR A 48 -12.48 -11.48 2.01
N SER A 49 -11.20 -11.63 1.61
CA SER A 49 -10.46 -12.88 1.77
C SER A 49 -10.23 -13.23 3.24
N ALA A 50 -9.83 -12.26 4.06
CA ALA A 50 -9.65 -12.43 5.50
C ALA A 50 -10.93 -12.93 6.16
N HIS A 51 -12.06 -12.27 5.86
CA HIS A 51 -13.36 -12.67 6.38
C HIS A 51 -13.75 -14.09 5.94
N GLY A 52 -13.52 -14.44 4.67
CA GLY A 52 -13.80 -15.79 4.15
C GLY A 52 -13.00 -16.90 4.84
N MET A 53 -11.81 -16.59 5.33
CA MET A 53 -10.94 -17.50 6.09
C MET A 53 -11.19 -17.47 7.60
N GLY A 54 -12.03 -16.55 8.10
CA GLY A 54 -12.26 -16.35 9.53
C GLY A 54 -11.15 -15.56 10.24
N ASP A 55 -10.30 -14.88 9.49
CA ASP A 55 -9.23 -14.03 10.01
C ASP A 55 -9.73 -12.63 10.39
N LEU A 56 -8.92 -11.93 11.20
CA LEU A 56 -9.17 -10.55 11.59
C LEU A 56 -8.59 -9.59 10.54
N PHE A 57 -9.35 -8.57 10.18
CA PHE A 57 -8.89 -7.51 9.29
C PHE A 57 -8.91 -6.15 9.98
N SER A 58 -7.91 -5.34 9.67
CA SER A 58 -7.77 -3.94 10.07
C SER A 58 -7.34 -3.11 8.88
N LEU A 59 -7.74 -1.84 8.85
CA LEU A 59 -7.30 -0.87 7.86
C LEU A 59 -6.79 0.38 8.57
N ILE A 60 -5.58 0.83 8.23
CA ILE A 60 -4.95 2.03 8.78
C ILE A 60 -4.69 2.99 7.62
N ALA A 61 -5.35 4.14 7.64
CA ALA A 61 -5.14 5.18 6.65
C ALA A 61 -4.19 6.26 7.19
N TYR A 62 -3.24 6.71 6.37
CA TYR A 62 -2.31 7.75 6.74
C TYR A 62 -2.00 8.71 5.58
N ASN A 63 -1.65 9.94 5.93
CA ASN A 63 -0.98 10.93 5.11
C ASN A 63 0.20 11.49 5.91
N ASN A 64 0.27 12.78 6.22
CA ASN A 64 1.26 13.34 7.15
C ASN A 64 1.02 12.92 8.62
N HIS A 65 -0.11 12.28 8.94
CA HIS A 65 -0.44 11.63 10.21
C HIS A 65 -1.38 10.44 9.97
N VAL A 66 -1.55 9.57 10.96
CA VAL A 66 -2.58 8.52 10.91
C VAL A 66 -3.95 9.17 11.05
N ILE A 67 -4.88 8.78 10.19
CA ILE A 67 -6.24 9.34 10.15
C ILE A 67 -7.15 8.41 10.97
N GLU A 68 -7.29 8.70 12.27
CA GLU A 68 -8.00 7.84 13.22
C GLU A 68 -9.47 7.61 12.82
N ASP A 69 -10.16 8.65 12.32
CA ASP A 69 -11.55 8.56 11.89
C ASP A 69 -11.77 7.62 10.69
N LEU A 70 -10.71 7.32 9.92
CA LEU A 70 -10.72 6.43 8.76
C LEU A 70 -9.90 5.16 9.01
N THR A 71 -9.55 4.89 10.28
CA THR A 71 -8.84 3.68 10.69
C THR A 71 -9.83 2.70 11.28
N LEU A 72 -9.82 1.48 10.75
CA LEU A 72 -10.65 0.37 11.23
C LEU A 72 -9.83 -0.50 12.19
N PRO A 73 -10.27 -0.70 13.44
CA PRO A 73 -9.62 -1.64 14.32
C PRO A 73 -9.82 -3.09 13.84
N LEU A 74 -9.01 -4.02 14.35
CA LEU A 74 -9.13 -5.45 14.03
C LEU A 74 -10.56 -5.94 14.26
N SER A 75 -11.16 -6.52 13.22
CA SER A 75 -12.55 -6.95 13.24
C SER A 75 -12.77 -8.15 12.31
N HIS A 76 -13.74 -8.99 12.68
CA HIS A 76 -14.28 -10.06 11.82
C HIS A 76 -15.44 -9.56 10.91
N HIS A 77 -15.85 -8.30 11.02
CA HIS A 77 -17.03 -7.78 10.34
C HIS A 77 -16.66 -7.12 9.02
N VAL A 78 -16.86 -7.84 7.91
CA VAL A 78 -16.57 -7.35 6.56
C VAL A 78 -17.33 -6.09 6.18
N PHE A 79 -18.59 -5.94 6.64
CA PHE A 79 -19.41 -4.77 6.30
C PHE A 79 -18.81 -3.46 6.81
N ASN A 80 -18.30 -3.45 8.04
CA ASN A 80 -17.62 -2.27 8.57
C ASN A 80 -16.37 -1.92 7.75
N SER A 81 -15.65 -2.94 7.29
CA SER A 81 -14.47 -2.75 6.44
C SER A 81 -14.83 -2.12 5.10
N LEU A 82 -15.89 -2.59 4.44
CA LEU A 82 -16.33 -2.04 3.16
C LEU A 82 -16.86 -0.62 3.28
N GLU A 83 -17.53 -0.28 4.38
CA GLU A 83 -18.01 1.09 4.65
C GLU A 83 -16.84 2.07 4.79
N VAL A 84 -15.81 1.74 5.58
CA VAL A 84 -14.61 2.59 5.73
C VAL A 84 -13.84 2.69 4.42
N ILE A 85 -13.73 1.60 3.66
CA ILE A 85 -13.10 1.60 2.33
C ILE A 85 -13.83 2.52 1.35
N ASP A 86 -15.17 2.54 1.37
CA ASP A 86 -15.95 3.45 0.53
C ASP A 86 -15.77 4.91 0.95
N GLN A 87 -15.72 5.20 2.26
CA GLN A 87 -15.42 6.53 2.77
C GLN A 87 -14.02 6.99 2.31
N LEU A 88 -13.01 6.11 2.37
CA LEU A 88 -11.66 6.39 1.90
C LEU A 88 -11.60 6.62 0.39
N ASN A 89 -12.39 5.89 -0.38
CA ASN A 89 -12.43 6.09 -1.83
C ASN A 89 -12.92 7.50 -2.21
N ASN A 90 -13.76 8.10 -1.36
CA ASN A 90 -14.27 9.44 -1.52
C ASN A 90 -13.42 10.50 -0.80
N TYR A 91 -12.39 10.07 -0.05
CA TYR A 91 -11.51 10.97 0.68
C TYR A 91 -10.66 11.81 -0.27
N GLN A 92 -10.61 13.10 -0.01
CA GLN A 92 -9.76 14.04 -0.75
C GLN A 92 -8.70 14.59 0.20
N SER A 93 -7.49 14.08 0.09
CA SER A 93 -6.37 14.66 0.83
C SER A 93 -6.05 16.03 0.30
N LYS A 94 -6.03 17.01 1.20
CA LYS A 94 -5.51 18.37 0.94
C LYS A 94 -4.09 18.53 1.45
N LEU A 95 -3.59 17.51 2.15
CA LEU A 95 -2.28 17.51 2.79
C LEU A 95 -1.32 16.69 1.94
N ALA A 96 -0.19 17.29 1.65
CA ALA A 96 0.96 16.61 1.09
C ALA A 96 1.71 15.89 2.21
N GLY A 97 2.41 14.82 1.84
CA GLY A 97 3.28 14.11 2.75
C GLY A 97 2.71 12.76 3.22
N SER A 98 3.60 11.90 3.63
CA SER A 98 3.32 10.52 4.08
C SER A 98 4.05 10.22 5.39
N GLU A 99 4.42 11.26 6.15
CA GLU A 99 5.20 11.15 7.40
C GLU A 99 4.46 10.35 8.47
N GLY A 100 3.13 10.36 8.45
CA GLY A 100 2.27 9.62 9.38
C GLY A 100 2.51 8.11 9.38
N VAL A 101 3.16 7.58 8.34
CA VAL A 101 3.53 6.17 8.30
C VAL A 101 4.49 5.78 9.44
N ALA A 102 5.26 6.74 9.97
CA ALA A 102 6.15 6.49 11.11
C ALA A 102 5.40 6.09 12.39
N ASP A 103 4.14 6.50 12.52
CA ASP A 103 3.30 6.23 13.68
C ASP A 103 2.47 4.94 13.50
N VAL A 104 2.34 4.44 12.27
CA VAL A 104 1.55 3.23 11.95
C VAL A 104 1.93 2.01 12.80
N PRO A 105 3.23 1.74 13.11
CA PRO A 105 3.58 0.59 13.94
C PRO A 105 2.91 0.56 15.32
N MET A 106 2.51 1.72 15.87
CA MET A 106 1.80 1.82 17.16
C MET A 106 0.35 1.29 17.09
N TYR A 107 -0.22 1.19 15.90
CA TYR A 107 -1.57 0.71 15.65
C TYR A 107 -1.61 -0.79 15.31
N LEU A 108 -0.45 -1.42 15.11
CA LEU A 108 -0.37 -2.84 14.82
C LEU A 108 -0.55 -3.68 16.09
N SER A 109 -0.94 -4.92 15.89
CA SER A 109 -1.08 -5.87 16.99
C SER A 109 0.28 -6.25 17.58
N GLN A 110 0.31 -6.70 18.86
CA GLN A 110 1.52 -7.25 19.46
C GLN A 110 1.90 -8.64 18.93
N HIS A 111 0.96 -9.30 18.23
CA HIS A 111 1.18 -10.62 17.65
C HIS A 111 1.65 -10.46 16.20
N ARG A 112 2.43 -11.43 15.72
CA ARG A 112 2.85 -11.49 14.33
C ARG A 112 1.63 -11.43 13.41
N SER A 113 1.65 -10.49 12.48
CA SER A 113 0.54 -10.18 11.58
C SER A 113 1.04 -10.15 10.15
N LEU A 114 0.12 -10.31 9.21
CA LEU A 114 0.37 -10.05 7.79
C LEU A 114 -0.04 -8.62 7.48
N VAL A 115 0.90 -7.82 7.01
CA VAL A 115 0.74 -6.37 6.79
C VAL A 115 0.91 -6.07 5.31
N PHE A 116 -0.13 -5.57 4.67
CA PHE A 116 -0.09 -5.07 3.30
C PHE A 116 0.12 -3.56 3.33
N TRP A 117 1.31 -3.11 2.96
CA TRP A 117 1.62 -1.68 2.91
C TRP A 117 1.42 -1.16 1.49
N ILE A 118 0.35 -0.40 1.28
CA ILE A 118 -0.13 0.05 -0.03
C ILE A 118 0.19 1.54 -0.18
N SER A 119 1.11 1.89 -1.06
CA SER A 119 1.56 3.26 -1.30
C SER A 119 2.20 3.37 -2.69
N ASP A 120 2.43 4.58 -3.16
CA ASP A 120 3.32 4.83 -4.31
C ASP A 120 4.80 4.96 -3.89
N PHE A 121 5.07 4.96 -2.60
CA PHE A 121 6.41 5.00 -2.00
C PHE A 121 7.29 6.15 -2.52
N HIS A 122 6.71 7.33 -2.75
CA HIS A 122 7.49 8.53 -3.12
C HIS A 122 8.14 9.24 -1.92
N MET A 123 7.82 8.81 -0.70
CA MET A 123 8.44 9.30 0.54
C MET A 123 9.94 8.97 0.64
N PRO A 124 10.72 9.64 1.50
CA PRO A 124 12.16 9.36 1.68
C PRO A 124 12.45 7.90 2.04
N LEU A 125 13.53 7.32 1.47
CA LEU A 125 13.94 5.93 1.72
C LEU A 125 14.21 5.67 3.20
N GLU A 126 14.78 6.65 3.91
CA GLU A 126 15.07 6.59 5.33
C GLU A 126 13.79 6.45 6.17
N LEU A 127 12.68 7.06 5.72
CA LEU A 127 11.39 6.92 6.37
C LEU A 127 10.84 5.51 6.16
N ILE A 128 10.93 4.98 4.93
CA ILE A 128 10.52 3.60 4.61
C ILE A 128 11.33 2.61 5.46
N GLU A 129 12.65 2.74 5.47
CA GLU A 129 13.54 1.86 6.21
C GLU A 129 13.25 1.86 7.71
N ARG A 130 13.07 3.05 8.30
CA ARG A 130 12.71 3.19 9.72
C ARG A 130 11.38 2.52 10.04
N THR A 131 10.38 2.68 9.19
CA THR A 131 9.06 2.07 9.37
C THR A 131 9.13 0.55 9.25
N LEU A 132 9.86 0.01 8.25
CA LEU A 132 10.08 -1.44 8.12
C LEU A 132 10.79 -2.03 9.33
N ASN A 133 11.82 -1.34 9.87
CA ASN A 133 12.48 -1.77 11.10
C ASN A 133 11.51 -1.85 12.28
N ALA A 134 10.61 -0.87 12.42
CA ALA A 134 9.61 -0.85 13.47
C ALA A 134 8.54 -1.96 13.30
N MET A 135 8.31 -2.42 12.07
CA MET A 135 7.39 -3.50 11.73
C MET A 135 8.07 -4.88 11.62
N SER A 136 9.34 -5.03 12.02
CA SER A 136 10.13 -6.26 11.83
C SER A 136 9.57 -7.52 12.51
N ALA A 137 8.66 -7.38 13.49
CA ALA A 137 7.94 -8.50 14.11
C ALA A 137 6.83 -9.08 13.21
N HIS A 138 6.44 -8.37 12.14
CA HIS A 138 5.36 -8.74 11.24
C HIS A 138 5.91 -9.22 9.90
N GLN A 139 5.04 -9.82 9.09
CA GLN A 139 5.33 -10.08 7.69
C GLN A 139 4.75 -8.95 6.85
N VAL A 140 5.59 -8.18 6.18
CA VAL A 140 5.16 -7.03 5.38
C VAL A 140 5.17 -7.39 3.90
N VAL A 141 4.09 -7.05 3.21
CA VAL A 141 3.95 -7.13 1.75
C VAL A 141 3.85 -5.70 1.21
N PRO A 142 4.94 -5.13 0.69
CA PRO A 142 4.87 -3.81 0.06
C PRO A 142 4.12 -3.90 -1.26
N ILE A 143 3.04 -3.13 -1.41
CA ILE A 143 2.28 -3.02 -2.66
C ILE A 143 2.54 -1.62 -3.24
N VAL A 144 3.32 -1.58 -4.30
CA VAL A 144 3.78 -0.34 -4.94
C VAL A 144 2.84 0.03 -6.08
N LEU A 145 2.14 1.16 -5.93
CA LEU A 145 1.18 1.65 -6.92
C LEU A 145 1.82 2.74 -7.79
N TRP A 146 2.20 2.38 -9.02
CA TRP A 146 2.76 3.31 -9.98
C TRP A 146 1.90 3.44 -11.23
N ASP A 147 1.91 4.62 -11.83
CA ASP A 147 1.19 4.89 -13.08
C ASP A 147 2.15 4.94 -14.27
N ASP A 148 1.72 4.39 -15.39
CA ASP A 148 2.51 4.40 -16.63
C ASP A 148 2.85 5.82 -17.13
N ARG A 149 2.06 6.82 -16.76
CA ARG A 149 2.34 8.22 -17.10
C ARG A 149 3.51 8.81 -16.33
N GLU A 150 3.85 8.23 -15.18
CA GLU A 150 5.01 8.71 -14.41
C GLU A 150 6.33 8.45 -15.14
N HIS A 151 6.38 7.46 -16.05
CA HIS A 151 7.62 7.11 -16.74
C HIS A 151 7.51 6.72 -18.21
N LYS A 152 6.40 6.09 -18.68
CA LYS A 152 6.29 5.60 -20.06
C LYS A 152 5.69 6.62 -21.02
N ASN A 153 4.69 7.36 -20.56
CA ASN A 153 3.86 8.24 -21.39
C ASN A 153 4.28 9.72 -21.30
N LEU A 154 5.57 9.98 -21.04
CA LEU A 154 6.12 11.34 -21.09
C LEU A 154 6.17 11.86 -22.53
N PRO A 155 5.83 13.14 -22.79
CA PRO A 155 5.92 13.72 -24.11
C PRO A 155 7.32 13.57 -24.69
N GLN A 156 7.42 13.15 -25.96
CA GLN A 156 8.72 13.05 -26.64
C GLN A 156 9.32 14.43 -26.93
N PHE A 157 8.44 15.41 -27.26
CA PHE A 157 8.81 16.76 -27.58
C PHE A 157 7.60 17.68 -27.38
N GLY A 158 7.82 18.89 -26.86
CA GLY A 158 6.79 19.90 -26.70
C GLY A 158 6.51 20.27 -25.24
N PHE A 159 5.49 21.08 -25.03
CA PHE A 159 5.09 21.49 -23.70
C PHE A 159 4.25 20.40 -23.02
N GLY A 160 4.60 20.07 -21.79
CA GLY A 160 3.81 19.20 -20.94
C GLY A 160 3.64 19.81 -19.56
N ASN A 161 2.47 19.63 -18.97
CA ASN A 161 2.21 20.05 -17.59
C ASN A 161 2.57 18.89 -16.65
N LEU A 162 3.55 19.13 -15.80
CA LEU A 162 3.85 18.28 -14.65
C LEU A 162 3.13 18.88 -13.45
N ILE A 163 2.28 18.08 -12.84
CA ILE A 163 1.66 18.45 -11.58
C ILE A 163 2.50 17.81 -10.49
N ASP A 164 3.07 18.63 -9.62
CA ASP A 164 3.73 18.13 -8.42
C ASP A 164 2.65 17.54 -7.51
N PRO A 165 2.65 16.23 -7.27
CA PRO A 165 1.60 15.58 -6.52
C PRO A 165 1.57 16.01 -5.04
N GLU A 166 2.70 16.50 -4.50
CA GLU A 166 2.78 16.93 -3.10
C GLU A 166 2.26 18.35 -2.91
N THR A 167 2.53 19.24 -3.86
CA THR A 167 2.15 20.66 -3.73
C THR A 167 0.93 21.04 -4.55
N GLY A 168 0.48 20.18 -5.48
CA GLY A 168 -0.56 20.47 -6.45
C GLY A 168 -0.16 21.51 -7.50
N LEU A 169 1.07 22.03 -7.46
CA LEU A 169 1.55 23.04 -8.38
C LEU A 169 1.81 22.44 -9.77
N ALA A 170 1.10 22.96 -10.76
CA ALA A 170 1.36 22.62 -12.14
C ALA A 170 2.57 23.43 -12.65
N ARG A 171 3.58 22.72 -13.13
CA ARG A 171 4.72 23.31 -13.84
C ARG A 171 4.68 22.91 -15.30
N THR A 172 4.58 23.88 -16.19
CA THR A 172 4.72 23.65 -17.62
C THR A 172 6.19 23.47 -17.94
N LEU A 173 6.59 22.28 -18.35
CA LEU A 173 7.94 21.98 -18.78
C LEU A 173 7.98 21.76 -20.29
N PHE A 174 9.05 22.22 -20.92
CA PHE A 174 9.33 21.89 -22.30
C PHE A 174 10.11 20.60 -22.37
N PHE A 175 9.44 19.52 -22.77
CA PHE A 175 10.06 18.22 -22.91
C PHE A 175 10.97 18.18 -24.13
N ARG A 176 12.20 17.75 -23.89
CA ARG A 176 13.21 17.36 -24.89
C ARG A 176 13.60 15.91 -24.56
N LYS A 177 14.18 15.23 -25.54
CA LYS A 177 14.65 13.85 -25.34
C LYS A 177 15.51 13.70 -24.08
N SER A 178 16.47 14.62 -23.86
CA SER A 178 17.35 14.59 -22.67
C SER A 178 16.60 14.70 -21.34
N LEU A 179 15.55 15.53 -21.28
CA LEU A 179 14.74 15.68 -20.06
C LEU A 179 13.91 14.40 -19.81
N ARG A 180 13.31 13.86 -20.85
CA ARG A 180 12.59 12.57 -20.77
C ARG A 180 13.50 11.44 -20.30
N ASP A 181 14.70 11.33 -20.85
CA ASP A 181 15.67 10.31 -20.47
C ASP A 181 16.07 10.45 -18.98
N GLN A 182 16.22 11.69 -18.48
CA GLN A 182 16.47 11.96 -17.06
C GLN A 182 15.32 11.50 -16.15
N PHE A 183 14.06 11.72 -16.56
CA PHE A 183 12.90 11.24 -15.80
C PHE A 183 12.86 9.71 -15.75
N ILE A 184 13.07 9.05 -16.87
CA ILE A 184 13.10 7.58 -16.95
C ILE A 184 14.24 7.03 -16.08
N GLU A 185 15.41 7.65 -16.13
CA GLU A 185 16.55 7.24 -15.31
C GLU A 185 16.30 7.44 -13.80
N ALA A 186 15.71 8.59 -13.44
CA ALA A 186 15.33 8.85 -12.04
C ALA A 186 14.31 7.83 -11.53
N PHE A 187 13.32 7.48 -12.35
CA PHE A 187 12.34 6.46 -12.04
C PHE A 187 12.98 5.08 -11.86
N ASN A 188 13.86 4.66 -12.78
CA ASN A 188 14.55 3.38 -12.68
C ASN A 188 15.44 3.32 -11.42
N ARG A 189 16.19 4.39 -11.13
CA ARG A 189 16.99 4.48 -9.89
C ARG A 189 16.13 4.38 -8.64
N ARG A 190 14.94 5.01 -8.65
CA ARG A 190 14.01 4.88 -7.52
C ARG A 190 13.52 3.47 -7.35
N ARG A 191 13.16 2.80 -8.45
CA ARG A 191 12.74 1.40 -8.43
C ARG A 191 13.81 0.49 -7.87
N GLU A 192 15.02 0.59 -8.39
CA GLU A 192 16.16 -0.19 -7.91
C GLU A 192 16.43 0.04 -6.41
N ALA A 193 16.35 1.29 -5.96
CA ALA A 193 16.54 1.62 -4.55
C ALA A 193 15.44 1.02 -3.65
N LEU A 194 14.19 1.03 -4.09
CA LEU A 194 13.07 0.38 -3.38
C LEU A 194 13.23 -1.14 -3.37
N ASP A 195 13.57 -1.76 -4.50
CA ASP A 195 13.80 -3.20 -4.58
C ASP A 195 14.91 -3.63 -3.62
N HIS A 196 16.04 -2.93 -3.62
CA HIS A 196 17.13 -3.18 -2.69
C HIS A 196 16.71 -3.01 -1.23
N LEU A 197 15.95 -1.96 -0.93
CA LEU A 197 15.50 -1.70 0.42
C LEU A 197 14.55 -2.80 0.92
N PHE A 198 13.53 -3.14 0.16
CA PHE A 198 12.56 -4.16 0.55
C PHE A 198 13.19 -5.55 0.66
N LEU A 199 14.06 -5.93 -0.27
CA LEU A 199 14.77 -7.21 -0.24
C LEU A 199 15.74 -7.32 0.95
N LYS A 200 16.30 -6.20 1.45
CA LYS A 200 17.09 -6.19 2.68
C LYS A 200 16.31 -6.70 3.89
N PHE A 201 14.99 -6.52 3.90
CA PHE A 201 14.08 -7.01 4.94
C PHE A 201 13.40 -8.33 4.60
N ASP A 202 13.74 -8.93 3.46
CA ASP A 202 13.09 -10.14 2.95
C ASP A 202 11.58 -9.93 2.64
N TYR A 203 11.26 -8.72 2.17
CA TYR A 203 9.92 -8.30 1.78
C TYR A 203 9.86 -7.96 0.29
N PRO A 204 9.75 -8.95 -0.61
CA PRO A 204 9.68 -8.68 -2.05
C PRO A 204 8.49 -7.77 -2.37
N PRO A 205 8.68 -6.66 -3.12
CA PRO A 205 7.60 -5.76 -3.43
C PRO A 205 6.70 -6.27 -4.56
N LEU A 206 5.39 -6.04 -4.44
CA LEU A 206 4.42 -6.26 -5.50
C LEU A 206 4.15 -4.93 -6.22
N TYR A 207 4.61 -4.81 -7.47
CA TYR A 207 4.32 -3.64 -8.30
C TYR A 207 3.01 -3.82 -9.05
N LEU A 208 2.08 -2.89 -8.87
CA LEU A 208 0.81 -2.86 -9.59
C LEU A 208 0.71 -1.60 -10.44
N GLN A 209 0.32 -1.78 -11.70
CA GLN A 209 0.14 -0.72 -12.69
C GLN A 209 -1.22 -0.87 -13.36
N GLY A 210 -2.04 0.17 -13.32
CA GLY A 210 -3.35 0.19 -13.97
C GLY A 210 -4.44 -0.53 -13.16
N GLU A 211 -5.08 -1.55 -13.72
CA GLU A 211 -6.17 -2.27 -13.05
C GLU A 211 -5.66 -3.34 -12.09
N PHE A 212 -6.29 -3.44 -10.93
CA PHE A 212 -6.04 -4.53 -9.99
C PHE A 212 -6.82 -5.79 -10.40
N LYS A 213 -6.09 -6.89 -10.44
CA LYS A 213 -6.66 -8.24 -10.58
C LYS A 213 -6.33 -9.04 -9.33
N PRO A 214 -7.31 -9.64 -8.63
CA PRO A 214 -7.06 -10.40 -7.40
C PRO A 214 -6.01 -11.50 -7.56
N GLU A 215 -5.90 -12.08 -8.76
CA GLU A 215 -4.90 -13.09 -9.11
C GLU A 215 -3.45 -12.60 -8.93
N ALA A 216 -3.22 -11.28 -8.96
CA ALA A 216 -1.90 -10.72 -8.72
C ALA A 216 -1.40 -11.01 -7.29
N LEU A 217 -2.29 -10.95 -6.29
CA LEU A 217 -1.97 -11.33 -4.92
C LEU A 217 -1.77 -12.84 -4.79
N THR A 218 -2.61 -13.65 -5.42
CA THR A 218 -2.47 -15.11 -5.41
C THR A 218 -1.12 -15.52 -6.00
N ASN A 219 -0.78 -15.01 -7.18
CA ASN A 219 0.51 -15.31 -7.84
C ASN A 219 1.71 -14.84 -7.01
N TYR A 220 1.57 -13.70 -6.31
CA TYR A 220 2.62 -13.21 -5.41
C TYR A 220 2.89 -14.22 -4.29
N PHE A 221 1.85 -14.72 -3.62
CA PHE A 221 2.03 -15.69 -2.54
C PHE A 221 2.51 -17.05 -3.05
N GLU A 222 2.07 -17.51 -4.22
CA GLU A 222 2.59 -18.75 -4.85
C GLU A 222 4.07 -18.66 -5.19
N GLN A 223 4.58 -17.47 -5.48
CA GLN A 223 5.98 -17.26 -5.82
C GLN A 223 6.89 -17.15 -4.60
N TYR A 224 6.38 -16.66 -3.46
CA TYR A 224 7.19 -16.29 -2.30
C TYR A 224 6.83 -17.07 -1.02
N THR A 225 5.96 -18.08 -1.10
CA THR A 225 5.67 -19.02 -0.02
C THR A 225 6.19 -20.42 -0.37
#